data_ce390c5005e942b1119ba8e63d80730f
#
_entry.id   ce390c5005e942b1119ba8e63d80730f
#
_cell.length_a   1.000
_cell.length_b   1.000
_cell.length_c   1.000
_cell.angle_alpha   90.00
_cell.angle_beta   90.00
_cell.angle_gamma   90.00
#
_symmetry.space_group_name_H-M   'P 1'
#
loop_
_entity.id
_entity.type
_entity.pdbx_description
1 polymer ?
#
loop_
_entity_poly.entity_id
_entity_poly.type
_entity_poly.pdbx_seq_one_letter_code
_entity_poly.pdbx_strand_id
1 'polypeptide(L)'
;MTRLKIALMAGGDSPERGIALQSAAQIEAALDHTKYDITVIDLHHRDWHYTAPDGREWQVDKNDFSLTVEGERKAFDYALIIIHGTPGEDGKLQGYLDMMGVPYSSCSMTSSVITFDKITTKRTVAGRGINLAREIFLRKGETADPDRVVAEFGLPLFIKPNASGSSFGVTKVHTRDEVLPAIEAAFAQSDEVLIEECIAGREMGCGMMVAGGREYLFPITEIVSKKDFFDYQIGRASCRERV
;
A
#
# COMPACT_ATOMS: atom_id res chain seq x y z
N MET A 1 1.45 34.50 -8.45
CA MET A 1 1.11 33.23 -9.09
C MET A 1 0.00 32.58 -8.28
N THR A 2 -1.00 32.01 -8.93
CA THR A 2 -2.05 31.27 -8.24
C THR A 2 -1.45 29.99 -7.65
N ARG A 3 -1.71 29.69 -6.37
CA ARG A 3 -1.25 28.47 -5.72
C ARG A 3 -1.96 27.25 -6.34
N LEU A 4 -1.23 26.14 -6.50
CA LEU A 4 -1.81 24.87 -6.90
C LEU A 4 -2.69 24.31 -5.77
N LYS A 5 -3.91 23.92 -6.10
CA LYS A 5 -4.87 23.35 -5.16
C LYS A 5 -4.66 21.86 -5.04
N ILE A 6 -4.12 21.42 -3.91
CA ILE A 6 -3.75 20.03 -3.64
C ILE A 6 -4.80 19.38 -2.75
N ALA A 7 -5.39 18.28 -3.21
CA ALA A 7 -6.09 17.36 -2.34
C ALA A 7 -5.07 16.39 -1.73
N LEU A 8 -4.77 16.53 -0.44
CA LEU A 8 -3.93 15.59 0.29
C LEU A 8 -4.82 14.44 0.79
N MET A 9 -4.82 13.33 0.05
CA MET A 9 -5.68 12.17 0.29
C MET A 9 -5.10 11.30 1.40
N ALA A 10 -5.77 11.23 2.53
CA ALA A 10 -5.36 10.51 3.73
C ALA A 10 -6.45 9.53 4.20
N GLY A 11 -6.21 8.83 5.29
CA GLY A 11 -7.16 7.85 5.83
C GLY A 11 -7.02 6.49 5.14
N GLY A 12 -8.08 6.04 4.46
CA GLY A 12 -8.16 4.73 3.81
C GLY A 12 -8.92 3.70 4.62
N ASP A 13 -9.11 2.51 4.04
CA ASP A 13 -9.95 1.43 4.57
C ASP A 13 -9.12 0.27 5.13
N SER A 14 -7.79 0.42 5.16
CA SER A 14 -6.87 -0.56 5.71
C SER A 14 -6.62 -0.36 7.21
N PRO A 15 -6.06 -1.36 7.91
CA PRO A 15 -5.62 -1.19 9.29
C PRO A 15 -4.58 -0.09 9.51
N GLU A 16 -3.94 0.41 8.43
CA GLU A 16 -2.93 1.47 8.46
C GLU A 16 -3.52 2.89 8.40
N ARG A 17 -4.85 3.04 8.43
CA ARG A 17 -5.55 4.33 8.40
C ARG A 17 -4.95 5.38 9.35
N GLY A 18 -4.69 5.00 10.61
CA GLY A 18 -4.11 5.91 11.60
C GLY A 18 -2.71 6.41 11.23
N ILE A 19 -1.92 5.56 10.58
CA ILE A 19 -0.58 5.90 10.09
C ILE A 19 -0.70 6.88 8.91
N ALA A 20 -1.63 6.65 7.99
CA ALA A 20 -1.88 7.52 6.85
C ALA A 20 -2.26 8.95 7.29
N LEU A 21 -3.14 9.08 8.29
CA LEU A 21 -3.54 10.37 8.85
C LEU A 21 -2.36 11.11 9.53
N GLN A 22 -1.53 10.39 10.30
CA GLN A 22 -0.33 10.96 10.91
C GLN A 22 0.69 11.43 9.85
N SER A 23 0.89 10.64 8.80
CA SER A 23 1.77 10.98 7.69
C SER A 23 1.27 12.21 6.94
N ALA A 24 -0.04 12.31 6.70
CA ALA A 24 -0.64 13.47 6.04
C ALA A 24 -0.41 14.75 6.84
N ALA A 25 -0.59 14.73 8.16
CA ALA A 25 -0.33 15.90 9.02
C ALA A 25 1.16 16.35 8.95
N GLN A 26 2.11 15.41 8.90
CA GLN A 26 3.53 15.73 8.75
C GLN A 26 3.84 16.31 7.37
N ILE A 27 3.26 15.76 6.31
CA ILE A 27 3.46 16.23 4.94
C ILE A 27 2.82 17.61 4.75
N GLU A 28 1.61 17.83 5.24
CA GLU A 28 0.94 19.13 5.21
C GLU A 28 1.83 20.22 5.84
N ALA A 29 2.37 19.95 7.03
CA ALA A 29 3.25 20.88 7.73
C ALA A 29 4.58 21.16 7.00
N ALA A 30 5.07 20.20 6.18
CA ALA A 30 6.33 20.31 5.45
C ALA A 30 6.19 20.95 4.07
N LEU A 31 5.00 21.01 3.50
CA LEU A 31 4.76 21.55 2.17
C LEU A 31 4.83 23.10 2.17
N ASP A 32 5.29 23.63 1.05
CA ASP A 32 5.42 25.09 0.84
C ASP A 32 4.05 25.74 0.58
N HIS A 33 3.43 26.27 1.62
CA HIS A 33 2.13 26.95 1.56
C HIS A 33 2.12 28.24 0.72
N THR A 34 3.29 28.74 0.28
CA THR A 34 3.34 29.87 -0.67
C THR A 34 3.06 29.40 -2.10
N LYS A 35 3.28 28.13 -2.40
CA LYS A 35 3.07 27.48 -3.71
C LYS A 35 1.80 26.65 -3.78
N TYR A 36 1.43 26.02 -2.66
CA TYR A 36 0.35 25.04 -2.59
C TYR A 36 -0.77 25.51 -1.66
N ASP A 37 -2.00 25.33 -2.11
CA ASP A 37 -3.21 25.46 -1.32
C ASP A 37 -3.71 24.06 -1.00
N ILE A 38 -3.38 23.57 0.21
CA ILE A 38 -3.52 22.17 0.61
C ILE A 38 -4.84 21.98 1.34
N THR A 39 -5.57 20.95 0.98
CA THR A 39 -6.77 20.49 1.69
C THR A 39 -6.60 19.01 2.00
N VAL A 40 -6.55 18.66 3.27
CA VAL A 40 -6.51 17.26 3.71
C VAL A 40 -7.88 16.66 3.56
N ILE A 41 -8.01 15.63 2.73
CA ILE A 41 -9.25 14.86 2.55
C ILE A 41 -9.08 13.55 3.31
N ASP A 42 -9.86 13.39 4.37
CA ASP A 42 -9.96 12.12 5.08
C ASP A 42 -10.95 11.22 4.34
N LEU A 43 -10.45 10.09 3.86
CA LEU A 43 -11.20 9.07 3.13
C LEU A 43 -11.42 7.86 4.02
N HIS A 44 -12.68 7.48 4.24
CA HIS A 44 -13.05 6.25 4.92
C HIS A 44 -14.31 5.66 4.29
N HIS A 45 -14.15 4.58 3.54
CA HIS A 45 -15.21 3.98 2.74
C HIS A 45 -15.88 4.97 1.78
N ARG A 46 -17.16 5.28 2.02
CA ARG A 46 -17.92 6.26 1.24
C ARG A 46 -17.89 7.67 1.81
N ASP A 47 -17.29 7.83 2.97
CA ASP A 47 -17.15 9.13 3.64
C ASP A 47 -15.80 9.75 3.26
N TRP A 48 -15.85 10.83 2.49
CA TRP A 48 -14.69 11.60 2.05
C TRP A 48 -14.93 13.03 2.45
N HIS A 49 -14.23 13.51 3.45
CA HIS A 49 -14.48 14.83 4.00
C HIS A 49 -13.21 15.61 4.31
N TYR A 50 -13.38 16.91 4.37
CA TYR A 50 -12.44 17.87 4.91
C TYR A 50 -12.95 18.35 6.27
N THR A 51 -12.09 18.33 7.27
CA THR A 51 -12.34 18.90 8.59
C THR A 51 -11.55 20.18 8.75
N ALA A 52 -12.23 21.30 8.96
CA ALA A 52 -11.58 22.59 9.21
C ALA A 52 -10.99 22.66 10.63
N PRO A 53 -10.09 23.64 10.90
CA PRO A 53 -9.49 23.83 12.25
C PRO A 53 -10.50 24.09 13.37
N ASP A 54 -11.71 24.56 13.06
CA ASP A 54 -12.80 24.77 14.00
C ASP A 54 -13.68 23.53 14.23
N GLY A 55 -13.33 22.40 13.57
CA GLY A 55 -14.02 21.11 13.70
C GLY A 55 -15.24 20.95 12.78
N ARG A 56 -15.57 21.94 11.94
CA ARG A 56 -16.63 21.76 10.92
C ARG A 56 -16.16 20.87 9.79
N GLU A 57 -17.08 20.07 9.26
CA GLU A 57 -16.80 19.11 8.21
C GLU A 57 -17.59 19.39 6.94
N TRP A 58 -16.96 19.18 5.79
CA TRP A 58 -17.58 19.29 4.47
C TRP A 58 -17.25 18.06 3.64
N GLN A 59 -18.28 17.50 3.02
CA GLN A 59 -18.15 16.34 2.15
C GLN A 59 -17.61 16.71 0.78
N VAL A 60 -16.74 15.87 0.26
CA VAL A 60 -16.28 15.93 -1.13
C VAL A 60 -17.42 15.47 -2.06
N ASP A 61 -17.73 16.27 -3.07
CA ASP A 61 -18.59 15.84 -4.16
C ASP A 61 -17.82 14.87 -5.06
N LYS A 62 -18.19 13.58 -4.97
CA LYS A 62 -17.55 12.51 -5.72
C LYS A 62 -17.96 12.44 -7.19
N ASN A 63 -18.94 13.24 -7.62
CA ASN A 63 -19.33 13.30 -9.04
C ASN A 63 -18.32 14.10 -9.88
N ASP A 64 -17.61 15.03 -9.25
CA ASP A 64 -16.65 15.90 -9.94
C ASP A 64 -15.37 16.18 -9.15
N PHE A 65 -15.17 15.48 -8.04
CA PHE A 65 -14.04 15.63 -7.11
C PHE A 65 -13.84 17.09 -6.67
N SER A 66 -14.90 17.73 -6.23
CA SER A 66 -14.87 19.09 -5.71
C SER A 66 -15.30 19.16 -4.24
N LEU A 67 -14.95 20.27 -3.58
CA LEU A 67 -15.31 20.55 -2.20
C LEU A 67 -15.98 21.93 -2.15
N THR A 68 -17.15 22.03 -1.51
CA THR A 68 -17.80 23.33 -1.29
C THR A 68 -17.73 23.66 0.20
N VAL A 69 -16.95 24.70 0.54
CA VAL A 69 -16.79 25.19 1.91
C VAL A 69 -17.44 26.56 2.00
N GLU A 70 -18.40 26.72 2.89
CA GLU A 70 -19.13 28.01 3.11
C GLU A 70 -19.72 28.64 1.83
N GLY A 71 -20.09 27.81 0.87
CA GLY A 71 -20.65 28.23 -0.42
C GLY A 71 -19.59 28.48 -1.51
N GLU A 72 -18.32 28.44 -1.20
CA GLU A 72 -17.24 28.54 -2.17
C GLU A 72 -16.82 27.15 -2.67
N ARG A 73 -16.97 26.91 -3.98
CA ARG A 73 -16.58 25.67 -4.62
C ARG A 73 -15.11 25.66 -4.97
N LYS A 74 -14.40 24.61 -4.55
CA LYS A 74 -12.99 24.34 -4.81
C LYS A 74 -12.85 23.03 -5.61
N ALA A 75 -12.30 23.11 -6.82
CA ALA A 75 -11.79 21.95 -7.55
C ALA A 75 -10.28 21.79 -7.26
N PHE A 76 -9.75 20.60 -7.42
CA PHE A 76 -8.35 20.30 -7.14
C PHE A 76 -7.55 20.16 -8.44
N ASP A 77 -6.33 20.70 -8.44
CA ASP A 77 -5.40 20.62 -9.57
C ASP A 77 -4.57 19.32 -9.52
N TYR A 78 -4.44 18.73 -8.32
CA TYR A 78 -3.61 17.53 -8.08
C TYR A 78 -4.05 16.79 -6.81
N ALA A 79 -3.96 15.47 -6.83
CA ALA A 79 -4.18 14.61 -5.67
C ALA A 79 -2.85 14.02 -5.17
N LEU A 80 -2.44 14.36 -3.94
CA LEU A 80 -1.29 13.79 -3.26
C LEU A 80 -1.78 12.64 -2.38
N ILE A 81 -1.53 11.41 -2.78
CA ILE A 81 -2.05 10.20 -2.13
C ILE A 81 -1.08 9.72 -1.06
N ILE A 82 -1.56 9.67 0.21
CA ILE A 82 -0.80 9.20 1.39
C ILE A 82 -1.51 8.00 2.06
N ILE A 83 -2.49 7.46 1.38
CA ILE A 83 -3.25 6.30 1.87
C ILE A 83 -2.42 5.04 1.71
N HIS A 84 -2.26 4.28 2.79
CA HIS A 84 -1.66 2.94 2.78
C HIS A 84 -2.76 1.88 2.59
N GLY A 85 -2.51 0.91 1.70
CA GLY A 85 -3.49 -0.12 1.36
C GLY A 85 -4.65 0.42 0.51
N THR A 86 -5.81 -0.20 0.66
CA THR A 86 -7.01 0.17 -0.10
C THR A 86 -7.63 1.47 0.41
N PRO A 87 -8.11 2.38 -0.47
CA PRO A 87 -8.09 2.33 -1.93
C PRO A 87 -6.88 3.05 -2.56
N GLY A 88 -5.84 3.41 -1.77
CA GLY A 88 -4.72 4.24 -2.21
C GLY A 88 -3.65 3.51 -3.01
N GLU A 89 -3.49 2.19 -2.81
CA GLU A 89 -2.43 1.39 -3.43
C GLU A 89 -2.95 0.31 -4.39
N ASP A 90 -4.25 0.01 -4.37
CA ASP A 90 -4.86 -1.09 -5.14
C ASP A 90 -5.51 -0.65 -6.47
N GLY A 91 -5.25 0.57 -6.91
CA GLY A 91 -5.72 1.10 -8.19
C GLY A 91 -7.13 1.72 -8.17
N LYS A 92 -7.90 1.57 -7.10
CA LYS A 92 -9.29 2.06 -7.04
C LYS A 92 -9.34 3.59 -7.04
N LEU A 93 -8.55 4.24 -6.18
CA LEU A 93 -8.51 5.69 -6.11
C LEU A 93 -7.89 6.28 -7.38
N GLN A 94 -6.85 5.64 -7.93
CA GLN A 94 -6.24 6.04 -9.19
C GLN A 94 -7.24 6.00 -10.33
N GLY A 95 -8.02 4.92 -10.46
CA GLY A 95 -9.06 4.79 -11.48
C GLY A 95 -10.16 5.85 -11.35
N TYR A 96 -10.56 6.19 -10.12
CA TYR A 96 -11.50 7.29 -9.88
C TYR A 96 -10.90 8.65 -10.32
N LEU A 97 -9.66 8.94 -9.94
CA LEU A 97 -8.99 10.19 -10.29
C LEU A 97 -8.73 10.30 -11.80
N ASP A 98 -8.42 9.18 -12.47
CA ASP A 98 -8.30 9.11 -13.93
C ASP A 98 -9.62 9.52 -14.62
N MET A 99 -10.77 9.02 -14.11
CA MET A 99 -12.10 9.39 -14.63
C MET A 99 -12.42 10.86 -14.38
N MET A 100 -11.95 11.43 -13.27
CA MET A 100 -12.12 12.86 -12.94
C MET A 100 -11.13 13.77 -13.68
N GLY A 101 -10.12 13.21 -14.37
CA GLY A 101 -9.07 13.97 -15.03
C GLY A 101 -8.14 14.70 -14.06
N VAL A 102 -8.01 14.22 -12.83
CA VAL A 102 -7.15 14.82 -11.81
C VAL A 102 -5.83 14.04 -11.71
N PRO A 103 -4.69 14.65 -12.01
CA PRO A 103 -3.39 14.02 -11.86
C PRO A 103 -3.06 13.72 -10.39
N TYR A 104 -2.26 12.68 -10.13
CA TYR A 104 -1.97 12.21 -8.77
C TYR A 104 -0.52 11.72 -8.60
N SER A 105 -0.10 11.49 -7.35
CA SER A 105 1.29 11.23 -6.94
C SER A 105 1.73 9.77 -6.99
N SER A 106 0.87 8.83 -7.32
CA SER A 106 1.22 7.40 -7.39
C SER A 106 1.47 6.94 -8.82
N CYS A 107 1.85 5.67 -8.99
CA CYS A 107 1.88 5.05 -10.31
C CYS A 107 0.46 4.91 -10.89
N SER A 108 0.36 4.60 -12.17
CA SER A 108 -0.94 4.45 -12.85
C SER A 108 -1.83 3.41 -12.18
N MET A 109 -3.14 3.49 -12.43
CA MET A 109 -4.11 2.49 -11.96
C MET A 109 -3.65 1.07 -12.26
N THR A 110 -3.25 0.79 -13.52
CA THR A 110 -2.81 -0.56 -13.93
C THR A 110 -1.59 -1.02 -13.13
N SER A 111 -0.57 -0.15 -12.96
CA SER A 111 0.61 -0.50 -12.17
C SER A 111 0.25 -0.76 -10.71
N SER A 112 -0.61 0.08 -10.12
CA SER A 112 -1.06 -0.08 -8.73
C SER A 112 -1.78 -1.42 -8.53
N VAL A 113 -2.74 -1.76 -9.40
CA VAL A 113 -3.45 -3.06 -9.36
C VAL A 113 -2.47 -4.23 -9.43
N ILE A 114 -1.54 -4.22 -10.39
CA ILE A 114 -0.59 -5.31 -10.58
C ILE A 114 0.33 -5.45 -9.37
N THR A 115 0.89 -4.36 -8.86
CA THR A 115 1.91 -4.40 -7.80
C THR A 115 1.33 -4.64 -6.40
N PHE A 116 0.07 -4.32 -6.17
CA PHE A 116 -0.59 -4.59 -4.90
C PHE A 116 -0.98 -6.07 -4.75
N ASP A 117 -1.32 -6.73 -5.85
CA ASP A 117 -1.67 -8.14 -5.92
C ASP A 117 -0.42 -9.01 -6.13
N LYS A 118 -0.01 -9.78 -5.10
CA LYS A 118 1.25 -10.52 -5.11
C LYS A 118 1.32 -11.58 -6.20
N ILE A 119 0.24 -12.35 -6.41
CA ILE A 119 0.24 -13.40 -7.44
C ILE A 119 0.24 -12.79 -8.85
N THR A 120 -0.46 -11.67 -9.04
CA THR A 120 -0.47 -10.94 -10.32
C THR A 120 0.90 -10.32 -10.60
N THR A 121 1.55 -9.72 -9.58
CA THR A 121 2.95 -9.27 -9.68
C THR A 121 3.87 -10.39 -10.14
N LYS A 122 3.83 -11.53 -9.44
CA LYS A 122 4.68 -12.68 -9.75
C LYS A 122 4.46 -13.18 -11.18
N ARG A 123 3.20 -13.34 -11.60
CA ARG A 123 2.85 -13.75 -12.97
C ARG A 123 3.29 -12.73 -14.03
N THR A 124 3.21 -11.45 -13.73
CA THR A 124 3.62 -10.36 -14.65
C THR A 124 5.13 -10.37 -14.90
N VAL A 125 5.93 -10.64 -13.86
CA VAL A 125 7.40 -10.65 -13.98
C VAL A 125 7.98 -12.03 -14.28
N ALA A 126 7.17 -13.08 -14.23
CA ALA A 126 7.60 -14.44 -14.57
C ALA A 126 8.19 -14.51 -15.98
N GLY A 127 9.29 -15.22 -16.16
CA GLY A 127 9.98 -15.36 -17.44
C GLY A 127 10.80 -14.15 -17.87
N ARG A 128 10.90 -13.09 -17.06
CA ARG A 128 11.70 -11.89 -17.33
C ARG A 128 13.10 -11.92 -16.67
N GLY A 129 13.58 -13.11 -16.29
CA GLY A 129 14.89 -13.28 -15.65
C GLY A 129 14.92 -12.86 -14.17
N ILE A 130 13.77 -12.62 -13.55
CA ILE A 130 13.64 -12.31 -12.13
C ILE A 130 13.36 -13.61 -11.38
N ASN A 131 14.19 -13.94 -10.38
CA ASN A 131 13.94 -15.06 -9.51
C ASN A 131 12.79 -14.76 -8.56
N LEU A 132 11.86 -15.71 -8.46
CA LEU A 132 10.67 -15.60 -7.61
C LEU A 132 10.65 -16.76 -6.63
N ALA A 133 10.17 -16.54 -5.42
CA ALA A 133 9.85 -17.60 -4.50
C ALA A 133 8.82 -18.55 -5.12
N ARG A 134 8.96 -19.85 -4.94
CA ARG A 134 7.92 -20.82 -5.32
C ARG A 134 6.71 -20.62 -4.43
N GLU A 135 5.50 -20.80 -4.97
CA GLU A 135 4.27 -20.61 -4.23
C GLU A 135 3.20 -21.65 -4.53
N ILE A 136 2.29 -21.80 -3.55
CA ILE A 136 0.94 -22.35 -3.73
C ILE A 136 -0.04 -21.20 -3.52
N PHE A 137 -0.95 -21.03 -4.47
CA PHE A 137 -2.00 -20.02 -4.41
C PHE A 137 -3.33 -20.69 -4.06
N LEU A 138 -4.02 -20.14 -3.04
CA LEU A 138 -5.29 -20.63 -2.54
C LEU A 138 -6.34 -19.54 -2.61
N ARG A 139 -7.56 -19.88 -2.99
CA ARG A 139 -8.77 -19.05 -2.89
C ARG A 139 -9.61 -19.47 -1.70
N LYS A 140 -10.42 -18.57 -1.21
CA LYS A 140 -11.33 -18.81 -0.07
C LYS A 140 -12.16 -20.08 -0.29
N GLY A 141 -12.12 -20.96 0.70
CA GLY A 141 -12.73 -22.28 0.62
C GLY A 141 -11.79 -23.40 0.12
N GLU A 142 -10.62 -23.05 -0.40
CA GLU A 142 -9.57 -24.01 -0.70
C GLU A 142 -8.66 -24.21 0.53
N THR A 143 -7.99 -25.36 0.59
CA THR A 143 -7.03 -25.69 1.63
C THR A 143 -5.83 -26.40 1.02
N ALA A 144 -4.76 -26.53 1.78
CA ALA A 144 -3.58 -27.28 1.39
C ALA A 144 -3.29 -28.39 2.41
N ASP A 145 -2.79 -29.51 1.94
CA ASP A 145 -2.29 -30.57 2.79
C ASP A 145 -0.96 -30.14 3.42
N PRO A 146 -0.86 -30.00 4.76
CA PRO A 146 0.37 -29.57 5.42
C PRO A 146 1.59 -30.45 5.14
N ASP A 147 1.40 -31.78 4.99
CA ASP A 147 2.51 -32.69 4.72
C ASP A 147 3.07 -32.45 3.33
N ARG A 148 2.22 -32.21 2.34
CA ARG A 148 2.65 -31.85 0.98
C ARG A 148 3.32 -30.48 0.93
N VAL A 149 2.77 -29.47 1.62
CA VAL A 149 3.36 -28.12 1.70
C VAL A 149 4.77 -28.18 2.27
N VAL A 150 4.96 -28.89 3.39
CA VAL A 150 6.28 -29.03 4.03
C VAL A 150 7.23 -29.82 3.16
N ALA A 151 6.76 -30.89 2.49
CA ALA A 151 7.58 -31.69 1.59
C ALA A 151 8.06 -30.89 0.37
N GLU A 152 7.24 -29.97 -0.12
CA GLU A 152 7.54 -29.13 -1.30
C GLU A 152 8.49 -27.96 -1.00
N PHE A 153 8.23 -27.23 0.09
CA PHE A 153 8.95 -25.97 0.39
C PHE A 153 9.99 -26.08 1.50
N GLY A 154 9.89 -27.10 2.35
CA GLY A 154 10.64 -27.16 3.60
C GLY A 154 10.10 -26.19 4.66
N LEU A 155 10.82 -26.09 5.77
CA LEU A 155 10.54 -25.14 6.84
C LEU A 155 11.81 -24.32 7.13
N PRO A 156 11.69 -23.05 7.51
CA PRO A 156 10.43 -22.29 7.61
C PRO A 156 9.85 -21.92 6.24
N LEU A 157 8.55 -21.57 6.20
CA LEU A 157 7.88 -21.04 5.02
C LEU A 157 7.00 -19.84 5.41
N PHE A 158 6.49 -19.10 4.43
CA PHE A 158 5.59 -17.97 4.67
C PHE A 158 4.18 -18.27 4.17
N ILE A 159 3.18 -17.86 4.96
CA ILE A 159 1.78 -17.85 4.56
C ILE A 159 1.27 -16.43 4.70
N LYS A 160 0.69 -15.89 3.64
CA LYS A 160 0.34 -14.47 3.58
C LYS A 160 -0.89 -14.18 2.72
N PRO A 161 -1.66 -13.12 3.04
CA PRO A 161 -2.72 -12.63 2.18
C PRO A 161 -2.16 -12.17 0.83
N ASN A 162 -2.89 -12.41 -0.26
CA ASN A 162 -2.49 -11.98 -1.60
C ASN A 162 -2.48 -10.45 -1.73
N ALA A 163 -3.58 -9.79 -1.35
CA ALA A 163 -3.75 -8.35 -1.44
C ALA A 163 -3.73 -7.70 -0.03
N SER A 164 -2.54 -7.46 0.50
CA SER A 164 -2.33 -6.85 1.81
C SER A 164 -0.97 -6.15 1.84
N GLY A 165 -0.89 -5.04 2.59
CA GLY A 165 0.33 -4.29 2.87
C GLY A 165 0.90 -4.58 4.26
N SER A 166 2.09 -3.98 4.55
CA SER A 166 2.74 -3.92 5.87
C SER A 166 2.78 -5.21 6.68
N SER A 167 2.88 -6.35 6.00
CA SER A 167 2.94 -7.69 6.63
C SER A 167 1.72 -8.07 7.50
N PHE A 168 0.58 -7.39 7.36
CA PHE A 168 -0.66 -7.81 8.02
C PHE A 168 -1.09 -9.19 7.52
N GLY A 169 -1.35 -10.10 8.47
CA GLY A 169 -1.74 -11.48 8.17
C GLY A 169 -0.62 -12.36 7.63
N VAL A 170 0.62 -11.90 7.63
CA VAL A 170 1.78 -12.71 7.25
C VAL A 170 2.25 -13.53 8.43
N THR A 171 2.39 -14.85 8.24
CA THR A 171 2.91 -15.78 9.23
C THR A 171 4.12 -16.50 8.68
N LYS A 172 5.23 -16.48 9.42
CA LYS A 172 6.38 -17.35 9.19
C LYS A 172 6.15 -18.65 9.95
N VAL A 173 5.95 -19.71 9.25
CA VAL A 173 5.60 -21.03 9.77
C VAL A 173 6.88 -21.84 9.99
N HIS A 174 7.07 -22.34 11.19
CA HIS A 174 8.25 -23.11 11.60
C HIS A 174 7.96 -24.61 11.80
N THR A 175 6.70 -24.97 11.97
CA THR A 175 6.28 -26.35 12.17
C THR A 175 5.12 -26.72 11.25
N ARG A 176 4.98 -27.99 10.98
CA ARG A 176 3.89 -28.54 10.15
C ARG A 176 2.50 -28.16 10.69
N ASP A 177 2.35 -28.18 12.00
CA ASP A 177 1.04 -27.95 12.66
C ASP A 177 0.60 -26.48 12.63
N GLU A 178 1.51 -25.55 12.34
CA GLU A 178 1.20 -24.13 12.16
C GLU A 178 0.58 -23.81 10.79
N VAL A 179 0.68 -24.71 9.80
CA VAL A 179 0.27 -24.44 8.41
C VAL A 179 -1.21 -24.08 8.30
N LEU A 180 -2.11 -24.91 8.81
CA LEU A 180 -3.55 -24.67 8.72
C LEU A 180 -3.99 -23.41 9.50
N PRO A 181 -3.59 -23.22 10.76
CA PRO A 181 -3.89 -21.98 11.48
C PRO A 181 -3.40 -20.72 10.77
N ALA A 182 -2.22 -20.78 10.13
CA ALA A 182 -1.70 -19.63 9.36
C ALA A 182 -2.50 -19.36 8.08
N ILE A 183 -2.98 -20.39 7.38
CA ILE A 183 -3.88 -20.24 6.23
C ILE A 183 -5.19 -19.58 6.68
N GLU A 184 -5.79 -20.02 7.77
CA GLU A 184 -7.02 -19.42 8.31
C GLU A 184 -6.82 -17.94 8.71
N ALA A 185 -5.71 -17.63 9.37
CA ALA A 185 -5.36 -16.25 9.75
C ALA A 185 -5.17 -15.35 8.51
N ALA A 186 -4.55 -15.86 7.45
CA ALA A 186 -4.39 -15.11 6.21
C ALA A 186 -5.73 -14.92 5.46
N PHE A 187 -6.62 -15.92 5.45
CA PHE A 187 -7.97 -15.80 4.90
C PHE A 187 -8.89 -14.85 5.67
N ALA A 188 -8.58 -14.58 6.93
CA ALA A 188 -9.29 -13.53 7.68
C ALA A 188 -9.00 -12.11 7.15
N GLN A 189 -7.91 -11.94 6.39
CA GLN A 189 -7.48 -10.64 5.83
C GLN A 189 -7.74 -10.52 4.32
N SER A 190 -7.87 -11.62 3.58
CA SER A 190 -8.03 -11.63 2.13
C SER A 190 -8.74 -12.90 1.68
N ASP A 191 -9.50 -12.84 0.60
CA ASP A 191 -10.11 -14.03 -0.02
C ASP A 191 -9.10 -14.88 -0.83
N GLU A 192 -7.86 -14.44 -0.88
CA GLU A 192 -6.77 -15.13 -1.57
C GLU A 192 -5.52 -15.17 -0.71
N VAL A 193 -4.83 -16.30 -0.68
CA VAL A 193 -3.67 -16.59 0.17
C VAL A 193 -2.54 -17.21 -0.65
N LEU A 194 -1.30 -16.81 -0.34
CA LEU A 194 -0.10 -17.44 -0.86
C LEU A 194 0.62 -18.19 0.27
N ILE A 195 1.05 -19.40 -0.05
CA ILE A 195 2.03 -20.16 0.71
C ILE A 195 3.33 -20.08 -0.08
N GLU A 196 4.41 -19.55 0.49
CA GLU A 196 5.68 -19.35 -0.21
C GLU A 196 6.85 -19.97 0.54
N GLU A 197 7.82 -20.49 -0.23
CA GLU A 197 9.10 -20.90 0.35
C GLU A 197 9.81 -19.72 1.03
N CYS A 198 10.54 -19.99 2.09
CA CYS A 198 11.39 -19.00 2.73
C CYS A 198 12.74 -18.93 2.03
N ILE A 199 13.02 -17.80 1.39
CA ILE A 199 14.33 -17.54 0.79
C ILE A 199 15.23 -16.92 1.85
N ALA A 200 16.31 -17.63 2.22
CA ALA A 200 17.30 -17.11 3.14
C ALA A 200 18.20 -16.08 2.45
N GLY A 201 18.42 -14.94 3.10
CA GLY A 201 19.26 -13.89 2.53
C GLY A 201 19.13 -12.55 3.24
N ARG A 202 19.73 -11.53 2.67
CA ARG A 202 19.57 -10.14 3.11
C ARG A 202 18.38 -9.53 2.37
N GLU A 203 17.53 -8.81 3.10
CA GLU A 203 16.42 -8.09 2.50
C GLU A 203 16.89 -6.72 2.02
N MET A 204 16.69 -6.46 0.73
CA MET A 204 17.15 -5.23 0.07
C MET A 204 15.96 -4.52 -0.56
N GLY A 205 15.85 -3.21 -0.39
CA GLY A 205 14.90 -2.34 -1.05
C GLY A 205 15.59 -1.41 -2.05
N CYS A 206 14.94 -1.13 -3.17
CA CYS A 206 15.37 -0.12 -4.13
C CYS A 206 14.15 0.66 -4.61
N GLY A 207 14.12 1.96 -4.32
CA GLY A 207 13.06 2.84 -4.79
C GLY A 207 13.35 3.37 -6.20
N MET A 208 12.27 3.63 -6.95
CA MET A 208 12.34 4.28 -8.25
C MET A 208 11.24 5.34 -8.36
N MET A 209 11.54 6.44 -9.03
CA MET A 209 10.58 7.49 -9.35
C MET A 209 10.74 7.89 -10.81
N VAL A 210 9.64 8.20 -11.47
CA VAL A 210 9.63 8.85 -12.80
C VAL A 210 9.02 10.25 -12.64
N ALA A 211 9.77 11.26 -13.00
CA ALA A 211 9.30 12.64 -12.96
C ALA A 211 9.82 13.42 -14.17
N GLY A 212 8.93 14.18 -14.83
CA GLY A 212 9.28 14.95 -16.02
C GLY A 212 9.86 14.10 -17.17
N GLY A 213 9.40 12.84 -17.31
CA GLY A 213 9.92 11.89 -18.31
C GLY A 213 11.31 11.32 -18.01
N ARG A 214 11.86 11.57 -16.82
CA ARG A 214 13.16 11.08 -16.38
C ARG A 214 13.00 10.06 -15.25
N GLU A 215 13.76 8.97 -15.33
CA GLU A 215 13.84 7.93 -14.29
C GLU A 215 14.90 8.28 -13.26
N TYR A 216 14.56 8.10 -11.99
CA TYR A 216 15.43 8.26 -10.83
C TYR A 216 15.44 6.95 -10.04
N LEU A 217 16.58 6.29 -10.02
CA LEU A 217 16.83 5.14 -9.15
C LEU A 217 17.43 5.63 -7.85
N PHE A 218 16.82 5.26 -6.72
CA PHE A 218 17.34 5.60 -5.39
C PHE A 218 18.40 4.59 -4.94
N PRO A 219 19.22 4.94 -3.95
CA PRO A 219 20.20 4.01 -3.38
C PRO A 219 19.54 2.73 -2.87
N ILE A 220 20.27 1.61 -2.99
CA ILE A 220 19.82 0.33 -2.44
C ILE A 220 19.94 0.39 -0.92
N THR A 221 18.85 0.06 -0.23
CA THR A 221 18.75 0.07 1.22
C THR A 221 18.65 -1.35 1.75
N GLU A 222 19.48 -1.74 2.70
CA GLU A 222 19.36 -3.00 3.42
C GLU A 222 18.38 -2.84 4.59
N ILE A 223 17.38 -3.74 4.65
CA ILE A 223 16.40 -3.79 5.73
C ILE A 223 16.95 -4.74 6.80
N VAL A 224 17.29 -4.18 7.97
CA VAL A 224 17.82 -4.95 9.10
C VAL A 224 16.75 -5.04 10.18
N SER A 225 16.12 -6.20 10.31
CA SER A 225 15.16 -6.48 11.39
C SER A 225 15.87 -7.08 12.61
N LYS A 226 15.40 -6.71 13.81
CA LYS A 226 15.79 -7.39 15.07
C LYS A 226 14.94 -8.64 15.34
N LYS A 227 13.87 -8.84 14.58
CA LYS A 227 12.97 -9.99 14.64
C LYS A 227 13.26 -10.93 13.48
N ASP A 228 12.65 -12.10 13.50
CA ASP A 228 12.81 -13.15 12.48
C ASP A 228 12.45 -12.71 11.06
N PHE A 229 11.58 -11.72 10.92
CA PHE A 229 11.25 -11.06 9.65
C PHE A 229 10.72 -9.64 9.90
N PHE A 230 10.63 -8.85 8.83
CA PHE A 230 10.12 -7.49 8.87
C PHE A 230 8.59 -7.51 8.99
N ASP A 231 8.07 -7.18 10.18
CA ASP A 231 6.63 -7.08 10.46
C ASP A 231 6.18 -5.59 10.58
N TYR A 232 4.86 -5.38 10.64
CA TYR A 232 4.24 -4.05 10.72
C TYR A 232 4.66 -3.24 11.97
N GLN A 233 5.18 -3.89 13.00
CA GLN A 233 5.63 -3.23 14.23
C GLN A 233 7.05 -2.63 14.10
N ILE A 234 7.81 -3.05 13.09
CA ILE A 234 9.21 -2.66 12.91
C ILE A 234 9.37 -1.41 12.05
N GLY A 235 8.39 -1.01 11.27
CA GLY A 235 8.43 0.01 10.21
C GLY A 235 8.95 1.41 10.57
N ARG A 236 9.47 1.62 11.78
CA ARG A 236 10.01 2.92 12.23
C ARG A 236 11.42 2.89 12.82
N ALA A 237 12.08 1.74 12.91
CA ALA A 237 13.24 1.66 13.81
C ALA A 237 14.61 1.45 13.19
N SER A 238 14.79 1.00 11.94
CA SER A 238 16.15 0.70 11.49
C SER A 238 16.28 0.49 9.97
N CYS A 239 16.17 1.55 9.18
CA CYS A 239 16.80 1.58 7.86
C CYS A 239 18.24 2.12 8.04
N ARG A 240 19.25 1.32 7.72
CA ARG A 240 20.62 1.80 7.56
C ARG A 240 20.91 1.92 6.06
N GLU A 241 21.11 3.13 5.58
CA GLU A 241 21.74 3.34 4.28
C GLU A 241 23.17 2.78 4.36
N ARG A 242 23.52 1.92 3.40
CA ARG A 242 24.91 1.65 3.05
C ARG A 242 25.13 2.20 1.66
N VAL A 243 25.92 3.24 1.58
CA VAL A 243 26.49 3.76 0.34
C VAL A 243 27.52 2.77 -0.19
#